data_a2f476881602f5c5cd0921dd52f0bc1c
#
_entry.id   a2f476881602f5c5cd0921dd52f0bc1c
#
_cell.length_a   1.000
_cell.length_b   1.000
_cell.length_c   1.000
_cell.angle_alpha   90.00
_cell.angle_beta   90.00
_cell.angle_gamma   90.00
#
_symmetry.space_group_name_H-M   'P 1'
#
loop_
_entity.id
_entity.type
_entity.pdbx_description
1 polymer ?
#
loop_
_entity_poly.entity_id
_entity_poly.type
_entity_poly.pdbx_seq_one_letter_code
_entity_poly.pdbx_strand_id
1 'polypeptide(L)'
;MTRFRRSARDDMQRELVKTRLASEHESAEWVNNFMHRFWLIYEPVLSASIFASVNQILSGSVPAFLDSIALTGFTLGTKAPRIDKVRTFPRTDNDVILMDWGLSFTPKDTSDMTEKEKAQMTNPKITLAVRVGAGLATAALPILVEDISFSGLLRIRMKLMTNFPHIQIVDICFLEEPVIGYVLKPLGGDTFGFDIANVSTFPSLK
;
A
#
# COMPACT_ATOMS: atom_id res chain seq x y z
N MET A 1 35.00 44.67 -7.68
CA MET A 1 34.08 43.97 -8.63
C MET A 1 33.81 42.49 -8.28
N THR A 2 34.67 41.76 -7.60
CA THR A 2 34.51 40.33 -7.29
C THR A 2 33.43 40.00 -6.23
N ARG A 3 33.18 40.85 -5.24
CA ARG A 3 32.17 40.64 -4.20
C ARG A 3 30.72 40.73 -4.75
N PHE A 4 30.49 41.68 -5.65
CA PHE A 4 29.16 41.86 -6.26
C PHE A 4 28.73 40.66 -7.12
N ARG A 5 29.69 40.06 -7.85
CA ARG A 5 29.41 38.87 -8.68
C ARG A 5 29.17 37.61 -7.86
N ARG A 6 29.77 37.48 -6.66
CA ARG A 6 29.49 36.36 -5.76
C ARG A 6 28.09 36.49 -5.15
N SER A 7 27.73 37.67 -4.66
CA SER A 7 26.42 37.94 -4.08
C SER A 7 25.30 37.67 -5.11
N ALA A 8 25.44 38.15 -6.35
CA ALA A 8 24.43 37.90 -7.39
C ALA A 8 24.29 36.41 -7.78
N ARG A 9 25.41 35.66 -7.74
CA ARG A 9 25.38 34.21 -7.99
C ARG A 9 24.68 33.47 -6.84
N ASP A 10 24.99 33.83 -5.60
CA ASP A 10 24.40 33.24 -4.42
C ASP A 10 22.90 33.55 -4.34
N ASP A 11 22.48 34.74 -4.72
CA ASP A 11 21.08 35.14 -4.78
C ASP A 11 20.34 34.39 -5.89
N MET A 12 20.94 34.24 -7.09
CA MET A 12 20.37 33.41 -8.15
C MET A 12 20.25 31.92 -7.76
N GLN A 13 21.26 31.37 -7.09
CA GLN A 13 21.19 29.99 -6.60
C GLN A 13 20.10 29.83 -5.53
N ARG A 14 19.95 30.78 -4.62
CA ARG A 14 18.87 30.79 -3.61
C ARG A 14 17.49 30.88 -4.28
N GLU A 15 17.33 31.72 -5.29
CA GLU A 15 16.07 31.84 -6.04
C GLU A 15 15.77 30.56 -6.85
N LEU A 16 16.76 29.92 -7.48
CA LEU A 16 16.59 28.65 -8.14
C LEU A 16 16.23 27.53 -7.17
N VAL A 17 16.85 27.50 -5.99
CA VAL A 17 16.49 26.55 -4.95
C VAL A 17 15.10 26.83 -4.41
N LYS A 18 14.74 28.09 -4.14
CA LYS A 18 13.38 28.48 -3.73
C LYS A 18 12.34 28.12 -4.80
N THR A 19 12.62 28.35 -6.07
CA THR A 19 11.69 28.01 -7.17
C THR A 19 11.52 26.49 -7.29
N ARG A 20 12.56 25.71 -7.03
CA ARG A 20 12.47 24.24 -6.96
C ARG A 20 11.73 23.74 -5.71
N LEU A 21 11.89 24.44 -4.58
CA LEU A 21 11.19 24.12 -3.33
C LEU A 21 9.76 24.70 -3.29
N ALA A 22 9.45 25.66 -4.15
CA ALA A 22 8.10 26.24 -4.29
C ALA A 22 7.14 25.37 -5.12
N SER A 23 7.59 24.24 -5.67
CA SER A 23 6.65 23.22 -6.09
C SER A 23 5.90 22.73 -4.85
N GLU A 24 4.58 22.77 -4.86
CA GLU A 24 3.73 22.39 -3.71
C GLU A 24 3.93 20.93 -3.23
N HIS A 25 4.82 20.19 -3.87
CA HIS A 25 5.11 18.79 -3.63
C HIS A 25 6.61 18.56 -3.49
N GLU A 26 6.99 17.93 -2.39
CA GLU A 26 8.36 17.51 -2.16
C GLU A 26 8.67 16.21 -2.92
N SER A 27 9.90 16.06 -3.40
CA SER A 27 10.33 14.82 -4.03
C SER A 27 10.43 13.70 -3.01
N ALA A 28 9.73 12.60 -3.24
CA ALA A 28 9.76 11.40 -2.42
C ALA A 28 10.79 10.36 -2.91
N GLU A 29 11.62 10.67 -3.90
CA GLU A 29 12.53 9.70 -4.52
C GLU A 29 13.51 9.05 -3.53
N TRP A 30 14.03 9.80 -2.57
CA TRP A 30 14.94 9.25 -1.57
C TRP A 30 14.25 8.20 -0.68
N VAL A 31 12.99 8.45 -0.31
CA VAL A 31 12.21 7.52 0.51
C VAL A 31 11.78 6.30 -0.30
N ASN A 32 11.45 6.48 -1.59
CA ASN A 32 11.13 5.38 -2.49
C ASN A 32 12.34 4.46 -2.70
N ASN A 33 13.54 5.01 -2.87
CA ASN A 33 14.78 4.24 -2.94
C ASN A 33 15.07 3.46 -1.65
N PHE A 34 14.82 4.08 -0.49
CA PHE A 34 14.91 3.39 0.80
C PHE A 34 13.88 2.27 0.89
N MET A 35 12.61 2.55 0.60
CA MET A 35 11.53 1.58 0.65
C MET A 35 11.79 0.39 -0.28
N HIS A 36 12.28 0.61 -1.49
CA HIS A 36 12.61 -0.45 -2.43
C HIS A 36 13.63 -1.46 -1.86
N ARG A 37 14.68 -0.97 -1.21
CA ARG A 37 15.70 -1.83 -0.59
C ARG A 37 15.23 -2.48 0.71
N PHE A 38 14.51 -1.71 1.51
CA PHE A 38 13.98 -2.15 2.80
C PHE A 38 12.88 -3.20 2.63
N TRP A 39 12.09 -3.09 1.56
CA TRP A 39 10.93 -3.95 1.29
C TRP A 39 11.27 -5.42 1.25
N LEU A 40 12.37 -5.78 0.60
CA LEU A 40 12.81 -7.18 0.47
C LEU A 40 13.09 -7.85 1.83
N ILE A 41 13.43 -7.05 2.85
CA ILE A 41 13.68 -7.53 4.21
C ILE A 41 12.39 -7.48 5.05
N TYR A 42 11.59 -6.45 4.85
CA TYR A 42 10.42 -6.18 5.68
C TYR A 42 9.15 -6.91 5.22
N GLU A 43 8.98 -7.10 3.91
CA GLU A 43 7.79 -7.74 3.34
C GLU A 43 7.48 -9.11 3.97
N PRO A 44 8.41 -10.04 4.11
CA PRO A 44 8.10 -11.34 4.71
C PRO A 44 7.58 -11.25 6.15
N VAL A 45 8.12 -10.32 6.93
CA VAL A 45 7.69 -10.09 8.32
C VAL A 45 6.29 -9.45 8.36
N LEU A 46 6.08 -8.45 7.51
CA LEU A 46 4.80 -7.77 7.36
C LEU A 46 3.72 -8.76 6.88
N SER A 47 4.01 -9.55 5.86
CA SER A 47 3.10 -10.56 5.32
C SER A 47 2.74 -11.61 6.37
N ALA A 48 3.70 -12.08 7.17
CA ALA A 48 3.42 -13.01 8.26
C ALA A 48 2.53 -12.39 9.36
N SER A 49 2.76 -11.13 9.69
CA SER A 49 1.94 -10.40 10.67
C SER A 49 0.51 -10.19 10.19
N ILE A 50 0.34 -9.77 8.94
CA ILE A 50 -0.99 -9.61 8.32
C ILE A 50 -1.70 -10.97 8.24
N PHE A 51 -1.01 -12.02 7.79
CA PHE A 51 -1.54 -13.37 7.73
C PHE A 51 -2.12 -13.83 9.08
N ALA A 52 -1.37 -13.65 10.16
CA ALA A 52 -1.81 -14.02 11.52
C ALA A 52 -3.02 -13.18 11.95
N SER A 53 -2.97 -11.86 11.77
CA SER A 53 -4.04 -10.95 12.19
C SER A 53 -5.34 -11.18 11.40
N VAL A 54 -5.24 -11.37 10.08
CA VAL A 54 -6.41 -11.64 9.23
C VAL A 54 -7.04 -12.98 9.59
N ASN A 55 -6.27 -14.04 9.80
CA ASN A 55 -6.82 -15.33 10.21
C ASN A 55 -7.53 -15.26 11.57
N GLN A 56 -7.03 -14.47 12.51
CA GLN A 56 -7.70 -14.24 13.78
C GLN A 56 -9.08 -13.57 13.59
N ILE A 57 -9.15 -12.56 12.71
CA ILE A 57 -10.41 -11.87 12.40
C ILE A 57 -11.38 -12.80 11.65
N LEU A 58 -10.89 -13.52 10.63
CA LEU A 58 -11.70 -14.42 9.84
C LEU A 58 -12.32 -15.54 10.69
N SER A 59 -11.56 -16.12 11.62
CA SER A 59 -12.07 -17.17 12.52
C SER A 59 -13.22 -16.70 13.43
N GLY A 60 -13.25 -15.40 13.78
CA GLY A 60 -14.32 -14.80 14.58
C GLY A 60 -15.51 -14.24 13.80
N SER A 61 -15.41 -14.16 12.46
CA SER A 61 -16.37 -13.45 11.62
C SER A 61 -16.93 -14.33 10.49
N VAL A 62 -17.01 -15.66 10.69
CA VAL A 62 -17.52 -16.59 9.67
C VAL A 62 -19.02 -16.37 9.45
N PRO A 63 -19.50 -16.02 8.26
CA PRO A 63 -20.92 -15.91 7.94
C PRO A 63 -21.65 -17.24 8.13
N ALA A 64 -22.93 -17.20 8.52
CA ALA A 64 -23.73 -18.40 8.82
C ALA A 64 -23.89 -19.39 7.67
N PHE A 65 -23.68 -18.97 6.42
CA PHE A 65 -23.76 -19.84 5.23
C PHE A 65 -22.41 -20.50 4.88
N LEU A 66 -21.33 -20.16 5.59
CA LEU A 66 -20.02 -20.77 5.45
C LEU A 66 -19.71 -21.66 6.64
N ASP A 67 -19.07 -22.80 6.38
CA ASP A 67 -18.51 -23.65 7.44
C ASP A 67 -17.21 -23.05 7.99
N SER A 68 -16.33 -22.62 7.10
CA SER A 68 -15.08 -21.95 7.50
C SER A 68 -14.53 -21.07 6.38
N ILE A 69 -13.77 -20.05 6.79
CA ILE A 69 -12.95 -19.22 5.91
C ILE A 69 -11.58 -19.03 6.55
N ALA A 70 -10.53 -19.30 5.82
CA ALA A 70 -9.17 -19.14 6.30
C ALA A 70 -8.26 -18.64 5.18
N LEU A 71 -7.31 -17.80 5.55
CA LEU A 71 -6.20 -17.40 4.71
C LEU A 71 -5.17 -18.53 4.71
N THR A 72 -4.83 -19.07 3.54
CA THR A 72 -3.86 -20.19 3.40
C THR A 72 -2.53 -19.74 2.80
N GLY A 73 -2.52 -18.59 2.15
CA GLY A 73 -1.29 -17.97 1.63
C GLY A 73 -1.46 -16.47 1.51
N PHE A 74 -0.39 -15.74 1.82
CA PHE A 74 -0.36 -14.28 1.71
C PHE A 74 1.06 -13.81 1.42
N THR A 75 1.23 -13.00 0.39
CA THR A 75 2.44 -12.23 0.13
C THR A 75 2.08 -10.95 -0.60
N LEU A 76 2.76 -9.88 -0.26
CA LEU A 76 2.68 -8.59 -0.93
C LEU A 76 3.65 -8.50 -2.11
N GLY A 77 4.48 -9.53 -2.29
CA GLY A 77 5.42 -9.59 -3.38
C GLY A 77 6.67 -8.73 -3.18
N THR A 78 7.50 -8.72 -4.19
CA THR A 78 8.84 -8.09 -4.11
C THR A 78 8.84 -6.60 -4.45
N LYS A 79 7.79 -6.07 -5.08
CA LYS A 79 7.71 -4.64 -5.41
C LYS A 79 7.18 -3.84 -4.22
N ALA A 80 7.94 -2.82 -3.81
CA ALA A 80 7.55 -1.94 -2.73
C ALA A 80 6.40 -1.00 -3.13
N PRO A 81 5.55 -0.58 -2.17
CA PRO A 81 4.70 0.59 -2.35
C PRO A 81 5.53 1.83 -2.65
N ARG A 82 4.96 2.75 -3.42
CA ARG A 82 5.59 4.01 -3.82
C ARG A 82 4.85 5.19 -3.22
N ILE A 83 5.61 6.19 -2.78
CA ILE A 83 5.09 7.50 -2.42
C ILE A 83 5.27 8.40 -3.66
N ASP A 84 4.15 8.76 -4.29
CA ASP A 84 4.19 9.54 -5.54
C ASP A 84 4.45 11.02 -5.25
N LYS A 85 3.90 11.53 -4.16
CA LYS A 85 4.04 12.93 -3.75
C LYS A 85 3.88 13.08 -2.25
N VAL A 86 4.55 14.08 -1.71
CA VAL A 86 4.40 14.51 -0.31
C VAL A 86 4.11 16.01 -0.32
N ARG A 87 3.14 16.43 0.47
CA ARG A 87 2.86 17.82 0.75
C ARG A 87 2.92 18.03 2.27
N THR A 88 3.80 18.90 2.72
CA THR A 88 3.96 19.26 4.13
C THR A 88 3.26 20.58 4.41
N PHE A 89 2.56 20.68 5.53
CA PHE A 89 1.88 21.90 5.97
C PHE A 89 2.71 22.60 7.03
N PRO A 90 3.40 23.73 6.69
CA PRO A 90 4.32 24.39 7.61
C PRO A 90 3.63 25.24 8.68
N ARG A 91 2.32 25.53 8.52
CA ARG A 91 1.56 26.36 9.45
C ARG A 91 0.67 25.48 10.33
N THR A 92 1.29 24.75 11.23
CA THR A 92 0.66 23.92 12.26
C THR A 92 1.16 24.37 13.63
N ASP A 93 0.62 23.81 14.70
CA ASP A 93 1.15 24.01 16.05
C ASP A 93 2.60 23.48 16.12
N ASN A 94 3.40 24.01 17.04
CA ASN A 94 4.83 23.69 17.13
C ASN A 94 5.13 22.21 17.39
N ASP A 95 4.17 21.48 17.97
CA ASP A 95 4.25 20.05 18.30
C ASP A 95 3.49 19.17 17.32
N VAL A 96 2.98 19.72 16.20
CA VAL A 96 2.19 18.99 15.20
C VAL A 96 2.85 19.02 13.83
N ILE A 97 3.07 17.85 13.25
CA ILE A 97 3.46 17.69 11.84
C ILE A 97 2.24 17.19 11.08
N LEU A 98 1.88 17.90 10.02
CA LEU A 98 0.76 17.55 9.14
C LEU A 98 1.28 17.39 7.70
N MET A 99 0.98 16.25 7.10
CA MET A 99 1.41 15.93 5.74
C MET A 99 0.30 15.21 4.97
N ASP A 100 0.23 15.45 3.66
CA ASP A 100 -0.56 14.65 2.74
C ASP A 100 0.39 13.85 1.85
N TRP A 101 0.17 12.53 1.79
CA TRP A 101 0.97 11.59 1.01
C TRP A 101 0.11 10.92 -0.05
N GLY A 102 0.54 11.01 -1.31
CA GLY A 102 0.02 10.15 -2.38
C GLY A 102 0.75 8.81 -2.32
N LEU A 103 0.03 7.74 -2.03
CA LEU A 103 0.56 6.38 -1.95
C LEU A 103 0.02 5.55 -3.11
N SER A 104 0.89 4.83 -3.79
CA SER A 104 0.51 3.86 -4.82
C SER A 104 1.22 2.51 -4.61
N PHE A 105 0.50 1.46 -4.91
CA PHE A 105 1.01 0.10 -4.94
C PHE A 105 0.51 -0.56 -6.23
N THR A 106 1.35 -0.56 -7.25
CA THR A 106 1.04 -1.05 -8.60
C THR A 106 2.08 -2.09 -9.02
N PRO A 107 2.04 -3.31 -8.45
CA PRO A 107 3.09 -4.31 -8.66
C PRO A 107 3.23 -4.75 -10.13
N LYS A 108 2.19 -4.68 -10.95
CA LYS A 108 2.25 -4.98 -12.38
C LYS A 108 2.98 -3.95 -13.23
N ASP A 109 3.07 -2.71 -12.77
CA ASP A 109 3.84 -1.69 -13.45
C ASP A 109 5.33 -1.94 -13.21
N THR A 110 6.01 -2.42 -14.23
CA THR A 110 7.44 -2.75 -14.19
C THR A 110 8.29 -1.75 -14.96
N SER A 111 7.75 -0.59 -15.29
CA SER A 111 8.43 0.45 -16.08
C SER A 111 9.68 1.01 -15.41
N ASP A 112 9.71 0.97 -14.08
CA ASP A 112 10.78 1.46 -13.21
C ASP A 112 11.79 0.38 -12.78
N MET A 113 11.63 -0.87 -13.28
CA MET A 113 12.45 -2.02 -12.86
C MET A 113 13.47 -2.43 -13.93
N THR A 114 14.62 -2.91 -13.47
CA THR A 114 15.63 -3.52 -14.33
C THR A 114 15.22 -4.96 -14.73
N GLU A 115 15.80 -5.49 -15.82
CA GLU A 115 15.50 -6.85 -16.28
C GLU A 115 15.83 -7.94 -15.24
N LYS A 116 16.83 -7.71 -14.40
CA LYS A 116 17.16 -8.62 -13.29
C LYS A 116 16.08 -8.62 -12.21
N GLU A 117 15.56 -7.46 -11.85
CA GLU A 117 14.49 -7.32 -10.88
C GLU A 117 13.19 -7.94 -11.40
N LYS A 118 12.85 -7.73 -12.67
CA LYS A 118 11.69 -8.36 -13.32
C LYS A 118 11.77 -9.89 -13.28
N ALA A 119 12.96 -10.45 -13.52
CA ALA A 119 13.17 -11.91 -13.49
C ALA A 119 13.01 -12.53 -12.08
N GLN A 120 13.24 -11.74 -11.04
CA GLN A 120 13.11 -12.17 -9.63
C GLN A 120 11.80 -11.69 -8.97
N MET A 121 10.94 -11.02 -9.74
CA MET A 121 9.71 -10.44 -9.21
C MET A 121 8.71 -11.52 -8.81
N THR A 122 8.19 -11.38 -7.59
CA THR A 122 7.04 -12.13 -7.10
C THR A 122 5.86 -11.16 -6.98
N ASN A 123 4.76 -11.47 -7.63
CA ASN A 123 3.54 -10.68 -7.55
C ASN A 123 2.80 -10.90 -6.22
N PRO A 124 2.05 -9.91 -5.73
CA PRO A 124 1.16 -10.09 -4.61
C PRO A 124 0.17 -11.22 -4.87
N LYS A 125 -0.02 -12.04 -3.85
CA LYS A 125 -0.89 -13.21 -3.95
C LYS A 125 -1.55 -13.49 -2.61
N ILE A 126 -2.87 -13.62 -2.62
CA ILE A 126 -3.64 -14.03 -1.46
C ILE A 126 -4.42 -15.29 -1.82
N THR A 127 -4.30 -16.32 -1.02
CA THR A 127 -5.04 -17.57 -1.19
C THR A 127 -5.95 -17.78 0.00
N LEU A 128 -7.24 -17.89 -0.26
CA LEU A 128 -8.29 -18.14 0.71
C LEU A 128 -8.82 -19.58 0.54
N ALA A 129 -8.97 -20.29 1.62
CA ALA A 129 -9.74 -21.54 1.64
C ALA A 129 -11.11 -21.22 2.25
N VAL A 130 -12.14 -21.34 1.43
CA VAL A 130 -13.54 -21.17 1.82
C VAL A 130 -14.22 -22.53 1.82
N ARG A 131 -14.87 -22.89 2.91
CA ARG A 131 -15.73 -24.08 2.97
C ARG A 131 -17.19 -23.67 3.05
N VAL A 132 -17.96 -24.21 2.14
CA VAL A 132 -19.41 -24.00 2.05
C VAL A 132 -20.11 -25.30 2.39
N GLY A 133 -21.15 -25.23 3.21
CA GLY A 133 -21.94 -26.38 3.58
C GLY A 133 -22.22 -26.48 5.08
N ALA A 134 -22.92 -27.51 5.48
CA ALA A 134 -23.22 -27.77 6.88
C ALA A 134 -23.10 -29.27 7.20
N GLY A 135 -22.48 -29.60 8.32
CA GLY A 135 -22.34 -30.97 8.79
C GLY A 135 -21.41 -31.82 7.93
N LEU A 136 -21.92 -32.95 7.43
CA LEU A 136 -21.12 -33.91 6.65
C LEU A 136 -20.99 -33.56 5.15
N ALA A 137 -21.73 -32.57 4.67
CA ALA A 137 -21.69 -32.14 3.26
C ALA A 137 -21.02 -30.77 3.14
N THR A 138 -19.70 -30.74 3.11
CA THR A 138 -18.93 -29.50 2.89
C THR A 138 -18.12 -29.57 1.60
N ALA A 139 -18.09 -28.47 0.86
CA ALA A 139 -17.24 -28.29 -0.32
C ALA A 139 -16.18 -27.24 -0.03
N ALA A 140 -14.92 -27.55 -0.37
CA ALA A 140 -13.83 -26.60 -0.26
C ALA A 140 -13.67 -25.84 -1.58
N LEU A 141 -13.71 -24.51 -1.52
CA LEU A 141 -13.51 -23.60 -2.65
C LEU A 141 -12.28 -22.74 -2.38
N PRO A 142 -11.11 -23.12 -2.89
CA PRO A 142 -9.96 -22.25 -2.80
C PRO A 142 -10.11 -21.06 -3.76
N ILE A 143 -9.95 -19.85 -3.24
CA ILE A 143 -10.04 -18.59 -3.99
C ILE A 143 -8.64 -17.95 -4.00
N LEU A 144 -8.20 -17.62 -5.19
CA LEU A 144 -6.97 -16.86 -5.40
C LEU A 144 -7.31 -15.40 -5.70
N VAL A 145 -6.71 -14.49 -4.94
CA VAL A 145 -6.74 -13.06 -5.22
C VAL A 145 -5.37 -12.66 -5.78
N GLU A 146 -5.38 -12.17 -6.98
CA GLU A 146 -4.20 -11.70 -7.72
C GLU A 146 -4.41 -10.26 -8.19
N ASP A 147 -3.34 -9.70 -8.80
CA ASP A 147 -3.38 -8.39 -9.43
C ASP A 147 -3.81 -7.25 -8.49
N ILE A 148 -3.40 -7.39 -7.25
CA ILE A 148 -3.72 -6.41 -6.21
C ILE A 148 -3.01 -5.11 -6.54
N SER A 149 -3.78 -4.03 -6.63
CA SER A 149 -3.30 -2.68 -6.77
C SER A 149 -4.02 -1.75 -5.82
N PHE A 150 -3.35 -0.71 -5.41
CA PHE A 150 -3.88 0.27 -4.48
C PHE A 150 -3.34 1.65 -4.84
N SER A 151 -4.18 2.66 -4.79
CA SER A 151 -3.76 4.06 -4.80
C SER A 151 -4.69 4.89 -3.92
N GLY A 152 -4.11 5.86 -3.21
CA GLY A 152 -4.88 6.71 -2.32
C GLY A 152 -4.10 7.91 -1.83
N LEU A 153 -4.83 8.92 -1.39
CA LEU A 153 -4.29 10.11 -0.76
C LEU A 153 -4.53 10.04 0.74
N LEU A 154 -3.42 10.01 1.49
CA LEU A 154 -3.42 9.86 2.94
C LEU A 154 -3.07 11.19 3.60
N ARG A 155 -3.77 11.55 4.67
CA ARG A 155 -3.34 12.59 5.59
C ARG A 155 -2.72 11.96 6.82
N ILE A 156 -1.50 12.38 7.13
CA ILE A 156 -0.74 11.93 8.29
C ILE A 156 -0.57 13.13 9.22
N ARG A 157 -1.07 12.98 10.43
CA ARG A 157 -0.88 13.94 11.51
C ARG A 157 -0.07 13.28 12.62
N MET A 158 1.06 13.85 12.95
CA MET A 158 1.90 13.39 14.05
C MET A 158 1.94 14.46 15.14
N LYS A 159 1.63 14.08 16.37
CA LYS A 159 1.82 14.92 17.54
C LYS A 159 3.12 14.52 18.21
N LEU A 160 4.02 15.49 18.40
CA LEU A 160 5.32 15.29 19.00
C LEU A 160 5.23 15.41 20.53
N MET A 161 6.19 14.80 21.22
CA MET A 161 6.39 14.94 22.65
C MET A 161 7.88 14.91 23.02
N THR A 162 8.22 15.40 24.21
CA THR A 162 9.62 15.47 24.68
C THR A 162 10.19 14.11 25.08
N ASN A 163 9.34 13.16 25.51
CA ASN A 163 9.77 11.84 25.93
C ASN A 163 9.98 10.91 24.72
N PHE A 164 10.94 9.97 24.82
CA PHE A 164 11.12 8.93 23.82
C PHE A 164 9.83 8.10 23.69
N PRO A 165 9.36 7.77 22.48
CA PRO A 165 9.98 7.88 21.14
C PRO A 165 9.78 9.25 20.45
N HIS A 166 9.44 10.31 21.16
CA HIS A 166 9.22 11.67 20.66
C HIS A 166 7.97 11.85 19.76
N ILE A 167 7.18 10.83 19.60
CA ILE A 167 5.88 10.85 18.91
C ILE A 167 4.83 10.36 19.91
N GLN A 168 3.84 11.18 20.19
CA GLN A 168 2.76 10.88 21.10
C GLN A 168 1.62 10.14 20.40
N ILE A 169 1.22 10.65 19.22
CA ILE A 169 0.08 10.15 18.45
C ILE A 169 0.44 10.24 16.97
N VAL A 170 0.03 9.23 16.21
CA VAL A 170 0.03 9.23 14.75
C VAL A 170 -1.39 8.96 14.30
N ASP A 171 -2.02 9.96 13.70
CA ASP A 171 -3.33 9.82 13.06
C ASP A 171 -3.12 9.69 11.55
N ILE A 172 -3.74 8.67 10.95
CA ILE A 172 -3.71 8.45 9.51
C ILE A 172 -5.16 8.35 9.03
N CYS A 173 -5.53 9.14 8.04
CA CYS A 173 -6.83 9.07 7.39
C CYS A 173 -6.71 9.19 5.88
N PHE A 174 -7.66 8.59 5.16
CA PHE A 174 -7.81 8.84 3.73
C PHE A 174 -8.51 10.19 3.53
N LEU A 175 -8.00 10.98 2.58
CA LEU A 175 -8.62 12.24 2.18
C LEU A 175 -9.75 12.03 1.17
N GLU A 176 -9.67 10.93 0.44
CA GLU A 176 -10.63 10.51 -0.57
C GLU A 176 -10.74 8.98 -0.56
N GLU A 177 -11.76 8.44 -1.20
CA GLU A 177 -11.93 6.99 -1.32
C GLU A 177 -10.74 6.37 -2.07
N PRO A 178 -10.02 5.39 -1.47
CA PRO A 178 -8.89 4.76 -2.14
C PRO A 178 -9.36 3.90 -3.31
N VAL A 179 -8.58 3.89 -4.38
CA VAL A 179 -8.81 3.00 -5.51
C VAL A 179 -8.11 1.67 -5.24
N ILE A 180 -8.88 0.58 -5.20
CA ILE A 180 -8.37 -0.77 -4.98
C ILE A 180 -8.75 -1.63 -6.18
N GLY A 181 -7.75 -2.20 -6.85
CA GLY A 181 -7.92 -3.17 -7.92
C GLY A 181 -7.50 -4.56 -7.47
N TYR A 182 -8.23 -5.58 -7.87
CA TYR A 182 -7.88 -6.98 -7.64
C TYR A 182 -8.62 -7.89 -8.61
N VAL A 183 -8.11 -9.11 -8.80
CA VAL A 183 -8.76 -10.16 -9.61
C VAL A 183 -8.96 -11.38 -8.74
N LEU A 184 -10.20 -11.88 -8.72
CA LEU A 184 -10.57 -13.12 -8.02
C LEU A 184 -10.58 -14.29 -9.01
N LYS A 185 -9.86 -15.36 -8.69
CA LYS A 185 -9.84 -16.60 -9.47
C LYS A 185 -10.17 -17.77 -8.56
N PRO A 186 -11.25 -18.54 -8.82
CA PRO A 186 -11.47 -19.80 -8.15
C PRO A 186 -10.38 -20.80 -8.58
N LEU A 187 -9.72 -21.44 -7.62
CA LEU A 187 -8.78 -22.53 -7.88
C LEU A 187 -9.56 -23.84 -7.90
N GLY A 188 -9.74 -24.44 -9.07
CA GLY A 188 -10.49 -25.69 -9.23
C GLY A 188 -11.61 -25.62 -10.27
N GLY A 189 -11.47 -24.76 -11.26
CA GLY A 189 -12.48 -24.31 -12.21
C GLY A 189 -13.05 -25.32 -13.20
N ASP A 190 -12.71 -26.61 -13.19
CA ASP A 190 -13.28 -27.55 -14.16
C ASP A 190 -14.33 -28.52 -13.57
N THR A 191 -14.55 -28.49 -12.24
CA THR A 191 -15.46 -29.49 -11.63
C THR A 191 -16.89 -28.99 -11.36
N PHE A 192 -17.16 -27.68 -11.45
CA PHE A 192 -18.48 -27.15 -11.06
C PHE A 192 -19.27 -26.42 -12.13
N GLY A 193 -18.79 -26.28 -13.38
CA GLY A 193 -19.60 -25.74 -14.49
C GLY A 193 -20.17 -24.33 -14.28
N PHE A 194 -19.73 -23.59 -13.28
CA PHE A 194 -20.12 -22.21 -13.04
C PHE A 194 -19.04 -21.27 -13.58
N ASP A 195 -19.36 -20.64 -14.70
CA ASP A 195 -18.55 -19.56 -15.27
C ASP A 195 -18.68 -18.31 -14.39
N ILE A 196 -17.80 -18.17 -13.37
CA ILE A 196 -17.78 -17.03 -12.46
C ILE A 196 -17.00 -15.84 -13.08
N ALA A 197 -16.57 -15.96 -14.33
CA ALA A 197 -15.81 -14.91 -15.03
C ALA A 197 -16.65 -13.62 -15.28
N ASN A 198 -17.95 -13.62 -15.01
CA ASN A 198 -18.85 -12.49 -15.24
C ASN A 198 -19.35 -11.77 -13.98
N VAL A 199 -18.80 -12.01 -12.80
CA VAL A 199 -19.16 -11.26 -11.59
C VAL A 199 -18.20 -10.10 -11.36
N SER A 200 -18.09 -9.23 -12.33
CA SER A 200 -17.33 -7.96 -12.21
C SER A 200 -18.24 -6.75 -11.94
N THR A 201 -19.37 -6.95 -11.26
CA THR A 201 -20.23 -5.81 -10.91
C THR A 201 -20.77 -5.96 -9.50
N PHE A 202 -19.97 -5.61 -8.51
CA PHE A 202 -20.56 -5.24 -7.22
C PHE A 202 -21.02 -3.79 -7.32
N PRO A 203 -22.31 -3.49 -7.07
CA PRO A 203 -22.76 -2.12 -6.96
C PRO A 203 -22.10 -1.48 -5.74
N SER A 204 -21.57 -0.28 -5.93
CA SER A 204 -21.09 0.58 -4.87
C SER A 204 -22.10 0.67 -3.75
N LEU A 205 -21.77 0.20 -2.57
CA LEU A 205 -22.51 0.46 -1.35
C LEU A 205 -22.48 1.97 -1.09
N LYS A 206 -23.65 2.59 -1.21
CA LYS A 206 -23.90 3.97 -0.74
C LYS A 206 -24.00 3.99 0.76
#